data_b5a68d1dda455da1871a38e970102d40
#
_entry.id   b5a68d1dda455da1871a38e970102d40
#
_cell.length_a   1.000
_cell.length_b   1.000
_cell.length_c   1.000
_cell.angle_alpha   90.00
_cell.angle_beta   90.00
_cell.angle_gamma   90.00
#
_symmetry.space_group_name_H-M   'P 1'
#
loop_
_entity.id
_entity.type
_entity.pdbx_description
1 polymer ?
#
loop_
_entity_poly.entity_id
_entity_poly.type
_entity_poly.pdbx_seq_one_letter_code
_entity_poly.pdbx_strand_id
1 'polypeptide(L)'
;MIITVYSTWAFLHSDQPLEQISWIGPLLTSAPFMVLLSWLMISTSIARTSAHFPLLNGLGLLGVLIAGASFLRGANVSALLIAIIGWLGFIIYAYWYSSFDRQANERLTVGQTLPQFQVKNIAGKIIDSSSLFDKATIWMFYRGAWCPLCMAQIKELAAQYQELQAMGVRVALIAPQPHKNTIKLSKQFDVPFDFLTDEANKAARTLGIENPQGLPMGMQMLGYDSETVLPTVIITNTGFSAAINNFIQQEKTQTEINLSQLRTLLPFKTEL
;
A
#
# COMPACT_ATOMS: atom_id res chain seq x y z
N MET A 1 16.31 7.96 7.72
CA MET A 1 16.41 9.35 8.24
C MET A 1 17.75 9.62 8.91
N ILE A 2 18.16 8.91 9.96
CA ILE A 2 19.43 9.15 10.66
C ILE A 2 20.63 9.13 9.71
N ILE A 3 20.75 8.09 8.86
CA ILE A 3 21.84 7.98 7.87
C ILE A 3 21.88 9.21 6.95
N THR A 4 20.74 9.62 6.40
CA THR A 4 20.66 10.76 5.48
C THR A 4 21.10 12.05 6.15
N VAL A 5 20.60 12.34 7.37
CA VAL A 5 20.93 13.55 8.12
C VAL A 5 22.43 13.57 8.47
N TYR A 6 22.95 12.47 9.00
CA TYR A 6 24.37 12.36 9.35
C TYR A 6 25.29 12.50 8.11
N SER A 7 24.94 11.85 7.01
CA SER A 7 25.71 11.92 5.77
C SER A 7 25.69 13.30 5.14
N THR A 8 24.56 14.01 5.23
CA THR A 8 24.50 15.43 4.80
C THR A 8 25.38 16.32 5.67
N TRP A 9 25.33 16.14 6.97
CA TRP A 9 26.19 16.88 7.90
C TRP A 9 27.68 16.60 7.60
N ALA A 10 28.07 15.36 7.48
CA ALA A 10 29.44 14.95 7.19
C ALA A 10 29.95 15.48 5.83
N PHE A 11 29.10 15.43 4.80
CA PHE A 11 29.37 16.02 3.49
C PHE A 11 29.68 17.52 3.58
N LEU A 12 28.86 18.27 4.34
CA LEU A 12 29.01 19.72 4.47
C LEU A 12 30.21 20.15 5.34
N HIS A 13 30.66 19.30 6.26
CA HIS A 13 31.74 19.58 7.19
C HIS A 13 33.07 18.91 6.83
N SER A 14 33.15 18.25 5.69
CA SER A 14 34.40 17.66 5.19
C SER A 14 35.21 18.71 4.46
N ASP A 15 36.42 18.93 4.87
CA ASP A 15 37.33 19.94 4.30
C ASP A 15 38.06 19.43 3.02
N GLN A 16 38.15 18.12 2.87
CA GLN A 16 38.83 17.49 1.74
C GLN A 16 37.86 17.05 0.63
N PRO A 17 38.13 17.38 -0.65
CA PRO A 17 37.24 17.00 -1.74
C PRO A 17 36.99 15.48 -1.83
N LEU A 18 38.01 14.66 -1.54
CA LEU A 18 37.88 13.20 -1.58
C LEU A 18 36.92 12.68 -0.51
N GLU A 19 36.95 13.27 0.69
CA GLU A 19 36.01 12.95 1.76
C GLU A 19 34.59 13.39 1.41
N GLN A 20 34.40 14.57 0.84
CA GLN A 20 33.09 15.01 0.34
C GLN A 20 32.53 14.05 -0.69
N ILE A 21 33.32 13.62 -1.69
CA ILE A 21 32.91 12.64 -2.69
C ILE A 21 32.51 11.32 -2.02
N SER A 22 33.24 10.87 -1.00
CA SER A 22 32.93 9.63 -0.29
C SER A 22 31.55 9.66 0.38
N TRP A 23 31.13 10.82 0.93
CA TRP A 23 29.83 11.00 1.59
C TRP A 23 28.64 11.08 0.61
N ILE A 24 28.89 11.28 -0.69
CA ILE A 24 27.84 11.11 -1.72
C ILE A 24 27.31 9.67 -1.72
N GLY A 25 28.16 8.68 -1.42
CA GLY A 25 27.78 7.28 -1.35
C GLY A 25 26.59 7.01 -0.41
N PRO A 26 26.74 7.26 0.90
CA PRO A 26 25.64 7.10 1.86
C PRO A 26 24.40 7.94 1.54
N LEU A 27 24.57 9.13 0.95
CA LEU A 27 23.44 9.95 0.50
C LEU A 27 22.66 9.25 -0.61
N LEU A 28 23.32 8.67 -1.60
CA LEU A 28 22.66 7.94 -2.68
C LEU A 28 21.94 6.67 -2.20
N THR A 29 22.44 6.02 -1.13
CA THR A 29 21.78 4.84 -0.57
C THR A 29 20.54 5.16 0.28
N SER A 30 20.42 6.38 0.83
CA SER A 30 19.38 6.70 1.81
C SER A 30 18.44 7.82 1.38
N ALA A 31 18.93 8.91 0.78
CA ALA A 31 18.14 10.09 0.48
C ALA A 31 17.04 9.84 -0.56
N PRO A 32 17.24 9.12 -1.69
CA PRO A 32 16.19 8.88 -2.67
C PRO A 32 14.99 8.14 -2.09
N PHE A 33 15.23 7.16 -1.22
CA PHE A 33 14.16 6.43 -0.54
C PHE A 33 13.41 7.31 0.46
N MET A 34 14.12 8.16 1.20
CA MET A 34 13.50 9.13 2.12
C MET A 34 12.63 10.16 1.36
N VAL A 35 13.12 10.65 0.22
CA VAL A 35 12.35 11.56 -0.65
C VAL A 35 11.08 10.89 -1.15
N LEU A 36 11.20 9.64 -1.65
CA LEU A 36 10.04 8.87 -2.11
C LEU A 36 8.99 8.69 -1.00
N LEU A 37 9.41 8.23 0.20
CA LEU A 37 8.49 8.05 1.32
C LEU A 37 7.84 9.36 1.75
N SER A 38 8.60 10.45 1.83
CA SER A 38 8.06 11.78 2.17
C SER A 38 7.06 12.24 1.13
N TRP A 39 7.36 12.05 -0.14
CA TRP A 39 6.45 12.38 -1.23
C TRP A 39 5.15 11.57 -1.17
N LEU A 40 5.24 10.25 -0.94
CA LEU A 40 4.07 9.39 -0.77
C LEU A 40 3.18 9.83 0.39
N MET A 41 3.78 10.26 1.50
CA MET A 41 3.03 10.73 2.68
C MET A 41 2.32 12.06 2.45
N ILE A 42 2.89 12.94 1.64
CA ILE A 42 2.37 14.30 1.41
C ILE A 42 1.39 14.33 0.24
N SER A 43 1.75 13.75 -0.90
CA SER A 43 1.00 13.95 -2.14
C SER A 43 -0.13 12.95 -2.34
N THR A 44 -0.04 11.73 -1.78
CA THR A 44 -0.99 10.63 -2.04
C THR A 44 -1.36 10.49 -3.54
N SER A 45 -0.41 10.82 -4.44
CA SER A 45 -0.63 10.83 -5.89
C SER A 45 -0.16 9.53 -6.55
N ILE A 46 0.63 8.71 -5.84
CA ILE A 46 1.18 7.45 -6.35
C ILE A 46 0.40 6.32 -5.71
N ALA A 47 -0.44 5.66 -6.49
CA ALA A 47 -1.26 4.53 -6.04
C ALA A 47 -0.49 3.20 -6.06
N ARG A 48 0.60 3.12 -6.82
CA ARG A 48 1.38 1.89 -7.03
C ARG A 48 2.86 2.19 -7.03
N THR A 49 3.66 1.29 -6.47
CA THR A 49 5.13 1.34 -6.51
C THR A 49 5.65 0.02 -7.08
N SER A 50 6.83 0.05 -7.73
CA SER A 50 7.49 -1.17 -8.13
C SER A 50 7.87 -2.02 -6.92
N ALA A 51 7.69 -3.34 -6.98
CA ALA A 51 8.02 -4.25 -5.89
C ALA A 51 9.53 -4.22 -5.55
N HIS A 52 10.38 -4.08 -6.54
CA HIS A 52 11.85 -4.19 -6.38
C HIS A 52 12.58 -2.86 -6.47
N PHE A 53 11.89 -1.75 -6.74
CA PHE A 53 12.48 -0.41 -6.84
C PHE A 53 13.81 -0.38 -7.62
N PRO A 54 13.84 -0.78 -8.90
CA PRO A 54 15.10 -0.97 -9.63
C PRO A 54 15.97 0.29 -9.68
N LEU A 55 15.35 1.47 -9.82
CA LEU A 55 16.06 2.74 -9.79
C LEU A 55 16.74 3.00 -8.44
N LEU A 56 16.04 2.77 -7.33
CA LEU A 56 16.59 2.97 -5.99
C LEU A 56 17.70 1.97 -5.68
N ASN A 57 17.55 0.72 -6.12
CA ASN A 57 18.61 -0.29 -6.02
C ASN A 57 19.84 0.11 -6.83
N GLY A 58 19.65 0.60 -8.05
CA GLY A 58 20.75 1.09 -8.90
C GLY A 58 21.50 2.27 -8.28
N LEU A 59 20.75 3.25 -7.73
CA LEU A 59 21.34 4.38 -7.00
C LEU A 59 22.08 3.93 -5.74
N GLY A 60 21.53 2.98 -5.00
CA GLY A 60 22.17 2.41 -3.81
C GLY A 60 23.49 1.70 -4.16
N LEU A 61 23.49 0.86 -5.18
CA LEU A 61 24.73 0.20 -5.67
C LEU A 61 25.77 1.23 -6.12
N LEU A 62 25.36 2.23 -6.90
CA LEU A 62 26.25 3.32 -7.33
C LEU A 62 26.85 4.06 -6.13
N GLY A 63 26.05 4.32 -5.08
CA GLY A 63 26.50 4.94 -3.86
C GLY A 63 27.59 4.12 -3.16
N VAL A 64 27.40 2.80 -3.04
CA VAL A 64 28.42 1.91 -2.46
C VAL A 64 29.70 1.90 -3.30
N LEU A 65 29.58 1.90 -4.64
CA LEU A 65 30.74 1.94 -5.53
C LEU A 65 31.53 3.25 -5.41
N ILE A 66 30.86 4.40 -5.31
CA ILE A 66 31.51 5.71 -5.11
C ILE A 66 32.25 5.75 -3.78
N ALA A 67 31.62 5.33 -2.68
CA ALA A 67 32.25 5.30 -1.36
C ALA A 67 33.45 4.32 -1.34
N GLY A 68 33.31 3.14 -2.00
CA GLY A 68 34.38 2.16 -2.12
C GLY A 68 35.57 2.68 -2.94
N ALA A 69 35.34 3.32 -4.08
CA ALA A 69 36.38 3.93 -4.89
C ALA A 69 37.10 5.07 -4.15
N SER A 70 36.40 5.85 -3.35
CA SER A 70 36.98 6.91 -2.49
C SER A 70 37.84 6.31 -1.38
N PHE A 71 37.38 5.26 -0.73
CA PHE A 71 38.13 4.52 0.29
C PHE A 71 39.46 3.97 -0.27
N LEU A 72 39.44 3.35 -1.47
CA LEU A 72 40.65 2.86 -2.13
C LEU A 72 41.67 3.97 -2.48
N ARG A 73 41.21 5.22 -2.53
CA ARG A 73 42.06 6.41 -2.73
C ARG A 73 42.47 7.10 -1.43
N GLY A 74 42.16 6.52 -0.27
CA GLY A 74 42.55 6.99 1.02
C GLY A 74 41.50 7.79 1.82
N ALA A 75 40.24 7.84 1.38
CA ALA A 75 39.14 8.38 2.16
C ALA A 75 38.83 7.50 3.38
N ASN A 76 38.18 8.08 4.39
CA ASN A 76 37.80 7.36 5.60
C ASN A 76 36.80 6.22 5.29
N VAL A 77 36.99 5.08 5.95
CA VAL A 77 36.14 3.90 5.82
C VAL A 77 34.69 4.11 6.28
N SER A 78 34.44 5.09 7.10
CA SER A 78 33.13 5.36 7.68
C SER A 78 32.03 5.58 6.63
N ALA A 79 32.33 6.35 5.58
CA ALA A 79 31.39 6.59 4.50
C ALA A 79 31.03 5.29 3.76
N LEU A 80 31.99 4.41 3.50
CA LEU A 80 31.78 3.11 2.87
C LEU A 80 30.90 2.21 3.75
N LEU A 81 31.20 2.11 5.04
CA LEU A 81 30.41 1.27 5.96
C LEU A 81 28.96 1.76 6.04
N ILE A 82 28.75 3.07 6.15
CA ILE A 82 27.41 3.66 6.21
C ILE A 82 26.65 3.46 4.88
N ALA A 83 27.32 3.57 3.74
CA ALA A 83 26.72 3.29 2.44
C ALA A 83 26.28 1.83 2.33
N ILE A 84 27.12 0.87 2.74
CA ILE A 84 26.78 -0.56 2.76
C ILE A 84 25.58 -0.82 3.68
N ILE A 85 25.61 -0.29 4.91
CA ILE A 85 24.50 -0.46 5.87
C ILE A 85 23.20 0.14 5.31
N GLY A 86 23.27 1.32 4.69
CA GLY A 86 22.11 1.98 4.09
C GLY A 86 21.49 1.14 2.94
N TRP A 87 22.33 0.65 2.04
CA TRP A 87 21.88 -0.16 0.92
C TRP A 87 21.37 -1.54 1.35
N LEU A 88 22.06 -2.24 2.25
CA LEU A 88 21.58 -3.51 2.81
C LEU A 88 20.25 -3.34 3.56
N GLY A 89 20.11 -2.28 4.35
CA GLY A 89 18.86 -1.96 5.01
C GLY A 89 17.71 -1.73 4.02
N PHE A 90 18.00 -1.06 2.88
CA PHE A 90 17.02 -0.89 1.82
C PHE A 90 16.67 -2.22 1.13
N ILE A 91 17.66 -3.09 0.85
CA ILE A 91 17.43 -4.43 0.28
C ILE A 91 16.53 -5.26 1.22
N ILE A 92 16.84 -5.31 2.51
CA ILE A 92 16.03 -6.01 3.51
C ILE A 92 14.60 -5.45 3.53
N TYR A 93 14.45 -4.13 3.46
CA TYR A 93 13.14 -3.51 3.38
C TYR A 93 12.40 -3.93 2.10
N ALA A 94 13.02 -3.82 0.91
CA ALA A 94 12.37 -4.04 -0.37
C ALA A 94 12.03 -5.51 -0.64
N TYR A 95 12.92 -6.44 -0.27
CA TYR A 95 12.79 -7.84 -0.66
C TYR A 95 12.26 -8.74 0.47
N TRP A 96 12.37 -8.35 1.71
CA TRP A 96 11.90 -9.12 2.85
C TRP A 96 10.75 -8.45 3.58
N TYR A 97 10.94 -7.24 4.11
CA TYR A 97 9.90 -6.57 4.91
C TYR A 97 8.67 -6.17 4.08
N SER A 98 8.87 -5.75 2.83
CA SER A 98 7.78 -5.36 1.93
C SER A 98 7.15 -6.54 1.19
N SER A 99 7.76 -7.73 1.21
CA SER A 99 7.15 -8.93 0.66
C SER A 99 6.06 -9.41 1.61
N PHE A 100 4.81 -9.33 1.16
CA PHE A 100 3.72 -10.02 1.85
C PHE A 100 3.78 -11.48 1.42
N ASP A 101 4.03 -12.40 2.36
CA ASP A 101 3.98 -13.85 2.11
C ASP A 101 2.51 -14.24 1.89
N ARG A 102 2.03 -14.04 0.66
CA ARG A 102 0.67 -14.35 0.26
C ARG A 102 0.61 -15.79 -0.20
N GLN A 103 0.05 -16.62 0.64
CA GLN A 103 -0.32 -17.96 0.24
C GLN A 103 -1.61 -17.93 -0.59
N ALA A 104 -1.79 -18.94 -1.45
CA ALA A 104 -3.03 -19.13 -2.18
C ALA A 104 -4.19 -19.21 -1.17
N ASN A 105 -5.18 -18.34 -1.32
CA ASN A 105 -6.31 -18.27 -0.41
C ASN A 105 -7.47 -19.08 -0.99
N GLU A 106 -7.66 -20.29 -0.48
CA GLU A 106 -8.74 -21.18 -0.91
C GLU A 106 -10.14 -20.63 -0.62
N ARG A 107 -10.26 -19.69 0.35
CA ARG A 107 -11.54 -19.06 0.72
C ARG A 107 -12.00 -18.01 -0.30
N LEU A 108 -11.07 -17.50 -1.11
CA LEU A 108 -11.30 -16.48 -2.10
C LEU A 108 -10.96 -17.02 -3.50
N THR A 109 -11.83 -17.85 -4.04
CA THR A 109 -11.67 -18.44 -5.38
C THR A 109 -12.68 -17.81 -6.33
N VAL A 110 -12.24 -17.47 -7.54
CA VAL A 110 -13.12 -16.94 -8.59
C VAL A 110 -14.20 -17.97 -8.93
N GLY A 111 -15.45 -17.50 -9.04
CA GLY A 111 -16.62 -18.34 -9.31
C GLY A 111 -17.29 -18.93 -8.06
N GLN A 112 -16.75 -18.72 -6.87
CA GLN A 112 -17.37 -19.13 -5.62
C GLN A 112 -18.13 -17.98 -4.95
N THR A 113 -19.09 -18.33 -4.09
CA THR A 113 -19.80 -17.37 -3.25
C THR A 113 -18.84 -16.75 -2.24
N LEU A 114 -18.87 -15.43 -2.10
CA LEU A 114 -18.09 -14.73 -1.10
C LEU A 114 -18.54 -15.17 0.31
N PRO A 115 -17.63 -15.64 1.19
CA PRO A 115 -17.97 -15.94 2.57
C PRO A 115 -18.63 -14.73 3.26
N GLN A 116 -19.68 -14.98 4.02
CA GLN A 116 -20.39 -13.94 4.74
C GLN A 116 -19.56 -13.42 5.90
N PHE A 117 -19.54 -12.11 6.08
CA PHE A 117 -18.85 -11.43 7.17
C PHE A 117 -19.66 -10.21 7.63
N GLN A 118 -19.33 -9.70 8.82
CA GLN A 118 -19.96 -8.54 9.40
C GLN A 118 -19.02 -7.35 9.40
N VAL A 119 -19.57 -6.17 9.13
CA VAL A 119 -18.86 -4.88 9.16
C VAL A 119 -19.75 -3.81 9.79
N LYS A 120 -19.14 -2.73 10.26
CA LYS A 120 -19.85 -1.59 10.84
C LYS A 120 -19.93 -0.45 9.82
N ASN A 121 -21.13 0.04 9.55
CA ASN A 121 -21.34 1.20 8.68
C ASN A 121 -21.05 2.52 9.42
N ILE A 122 -21.03 3.66 8.70
CA ILE A 122 -20.75 4.99 9.27
C ILE A 122 -21.74 5.43 10.36
N ALA A 123 -22.96 4.88 10.37
CA ALA A 123 -23.95 5.13 11.43
C ALA A 123 -23.71 4.28 12.70
N GLY A 124 -22.65 3.46 12.72
CA GLY A 124 -22.33 2.58 13.85
C GLY A 124 -23.11 1.27 13.89
N LYS A 125 -23.96 0.99 12.89
CA LYS A 125 -24.73 -0.26 12.80
C LYS A 125 -23.89 -1.38 12.19
N ILE A 126 -23.93 -2.55 12.82
CA ILE A 126 -23.35 -3.78 12.24
C ILE A 126 -24.29 -4.26 11.14
N ILE A 127 -23.73 -4.54 9.97
CA ILE A 127 -24.44 -5.07 8.80
C ILE A 127 -23.72 -6.33 8.30
N ASP A 128 -24.50 -7.28 7.79
CA ASP A 128 -23.98 -8.46 7.10
C ASP A 128 -23.60 -8.11 5.66
N SER A 129 -22.49 -8.67 5.17
CA SER A 129 -22.08 -8.52 3.78
C SER A 129 -23.14 -8.99 2.78
N SER A 130 -23.95 -9.97 3.14
CA SER A 130 -25.07 -10.47 2.32
C SER A 130 -26.12 -9.39 2.01
N SER A 131 -26.29 -8.39 2.87
CA SER A 131 -27.17 -7.26 2.61
C SER A 131 -26.71 -6.35 1.47
N LEU A 132 -25.47 -6.52 1.03
CA LEU A 132 -24.86 -5.79 -0.08
C LEU A 132 -24.68 -6.63 -1.35
N PHE A 133 -25.26 -7.84 -1.40
CA PHE A 133 -25.19 -8.76 -2.56
C PHE A 133 -26.28 -8.51 -3.63
N ASP A 134 -27.10 -7.49 -3.42
CA ASP A 134 -28.16 -7.08 -4.36
C ASP A 134 -27.61 -6.49 -5.66
N LYS A 135 -26.37 -6.01 -5.66
CA LYS A 135 -25.70 -5.39 -6.80
C LYS A 135 -24.28 -5.93 -6.99
N ALA A 136 -23.77 -5.78 -8.20
CA ALA A 136 -22.34 -5.95 -8.45
C ALA A 136 -21.55 -5.01 -7.53
N THR A 137 -20.58 -5.55 -6.79
CA THR A 137 -19.89 -4.82 -5.74
C THR A 137 -18.37 -5.00 -5.85
N ILE A 138 -17.65 -3.88 -5.76
CA ILE A 138 -16.20 -3.83 -5.56
C ILE A 138 -15.96 -3.72 -4.07
N TRP A 139 -15.41 -4.76 -3.46
CA TRP A 139 -15.00 -4.82 -2.06
C TRP A 139 -13.52 -4.49 -1.98
N MET A 140 -13.17 -3.31 -1.49
CA MET A 140 -11.78 -2.92 -1.32
C MET A 140 -11.41 -2.97 0.16
N PHE A 141 -10.66 -3.99 0.54
CA PHE A 141 -10.02 -4.09 1.84
C PHE A 141 -8.71 -3.32 1.82
N TYR A 142 -8.56 -2.35 2.73
CA TYR A 142 -7.38 -1.49 2.81
C TYR A 142 -6.88 -1.36 4.24
N ARG A 143 -5.59 -1.08 4.40
CA ARG A 143 -4.90 -1.11 5.69
C ARG A 143 -5.38 -0.04 6.68
N GLY A 144 -5.91 1.05 6.18
CA GLY A 144 -6.36 2.21 6.96
C GLY A 144 -6.00 3.54 6.31
N ALA A 145 -6.58 4.63 6.82
CA ALA A 145 -6.34 6.00 6.32
C ALA A 145 -4.89 6.49 6.48
N TRP A 146 -4.08 5.79 7.26
CA TRP A 146 -2.64 6.07 7.43
C TRP A 146 -1.78 5.56 6.26
N CYS A 147 -2.31 4.69 5.40
CA CYS A 147 -1.58 4.07 4.28
C CYS A 147 -1.68 4.97 3.03
N PRO A 148 -0.61 5.67 2.61
CA PRO A 148 -0.69 6.64 1.51
C PRO A 148 -1.05 5.99 0.18
N LEU A 149 -0.56 4.78 -0.10
CA LEU A 149 -0.90 4.02 -1.31
C LEU A 149 -2.39 3.66 -1.33
N CYS A 150 -2.95 3.26 -0.19
CA CYS A 150 -4.38 2.97 -0.08
C CYS A 150 -5.22 4.23 -0.34
N MET A 151 -4.80 5.37 0.21
CA MET A 151 -5.50 6.64 -0.01
C MET A 151 -5.44 7.09 -1.48
N ALA A 152 -4.32 6.88 -2.16
CA ALA A 152 -4.20 7.17 -3.59
C ALA A 152 -5.12 6.27 -4.43
N GLN A 153 -5.22 4.98 -4.10
CA GLN A 153 -6.13 4.03 -4.77
C GLN A 153 -7.60 4.40 -4.56
N ILE A 154 -7.99 4.81 -3.34
CA ILE A 154 -9.36 5.29 -3.06
C ILE A 154 -9.67 6.54 -3.88
N LYS A 155 -8.70 7.46 -4.04
CA LYS A 155 -8.86 8.64 -4.89
C LYS A 155 -9.06 8.28 -6.36
N GLU A 156 -8.33 7.29 -6.88
CA GLU A 156 -8.51 6.79 -8.24
C GLU A 156 -9.92 6.23 -8.45
N LEU A 157 -10.42 5.41 -7.50
CA LEU A 157 -11.80 4.91 -7.54
C LEU A 157 -12.82 6.05 -7.46
N ALA A 158 -12.59 7.02 -6.58
CA ALA A 158 -13.48 8.17 -6.44
C ALA A 158 -13.52 9.03 -7.72
N ALA A 159 -12.41 9.15 -8.45
CA ALA A 159 -12.38 9.85 -9.72
C ALA A 159 -13.21 9.14 -10.82
N GLN A 160 -13.44 7.84 -10.67
CA GLN A 160 -14.19 7.01 -11.62
C GLN A 160 -15.64 6.73 -11.16
N TYR A 161 -16.11 7.36 -10.06
CA TYR A 161 -17.37 6.98 -9.44
C TYR A 161 -18.60 7.14 -10.36
N GLN A 162 -18.61 8.16 -11.22
CA GLN A 162 -19.74 8.41 -12.13
C GLN A 162 -19.92 7.25 -13.12
N GLU A 163 -18.82 6.72 -13.64
CA GLU A 163 -18.85 5.58 -14.54
C GLU A 163 -19.25 4.30 -13.81
N LEU A 164 -18.72 4.07 -12.60
CA LEU A 164 -19.12 2.95 -11.75
C LEU A 164 -20.60 3.00 -11.39
N GLN A 165 -21.11 4.20 -11.06
CA GLN A 165 -22.52 4.41 -10.77
C GLN A 165 -23.40 4.18 -11.99
N ALA A 166 -23.01 4.65 -13.17
CA ALA A 166 -23.73 4.40 -14.43
C ALA A 166 -23.80 2.91 -14.76
N MET A 167 -22.79 2.15 -14.36
CA MET A 167 -22.78 0.68 -14.47
C MET A 167 -23.56 -0.02 -13.35
N GLY A 168 -24.16 0.70 -12.40
CA GLY A 168 -24.86 0.12 -11.25
C GLY A 168 -23.96 -0.62 -10.26
N VAL A 169 -22.64 -0.35 -10.29
CA VAL A 169 -21.66 -1.00 -9.42
C VAL A 169 -21.56 -0.28 -8.08
N ARG A 170 -21.64 -1.04 -7.00
CA ARG A 170 -21.38 -0.57 -5.63
C ARG A 170 -19.89 -0.62 -5.32
N VAL A 171 -19.40 0.34 -4.54
CA VAL A 171 -18.04 0.31 -3.99
C VAL A 171 -18.12 0.28 -2.46
N ALA A 172 -17.57 -0.76 -1.84
CA ALA A 172 -17.48 -0.94 -0.40
C ALA A 172 -16.01 -0.88 0.03
N LEU A 173 -15.65 0.14 0.83
CA LEU A 173 -14.31 0.38 1.34
C LEU A 173 -14.23 -0.08 2.79
N ILE A 174 -13.41 -1.10 3.07
CA ILE A 174 -13.38 -1.80 4.36
C ILE A 174 -11.98 -1.72 4.96
N ALA A 175 -11.87 -1.27 6.22
CA ALA A 175 -10.59 -1.23 6.92
C ALA A 175 -10.72 -1.55 8.41
N PRO A 176 -9.72 -2.24 8.99
CA PRO A 176 -9.61 -2.48 10.42
C PRO A 176 -8.97 -1.26 11.11
N GLN A 177 -9.71 -0.15 11.13
CA GLN A 177 -9.25 1.12 11.73
C GLN A 177 -10.26 1.61 12.76
N PRO A 178 -9.86 2.52 13.68
CA PRO A 178 -10.80 3.15 14.59
C PRO A 178 -11.98 3.74 13.83
N HIS A 179 -13.20 3.42 14.26
CA HIS A 179 -14.44 3.80 13.55
C HIS A 179 -14.54 5.30 13.26
N LYS A 180 -14.03 6.15 14.18
CA LYS A 180 -13.92 7.62 13.96
C LYS A 180 -13.12 7.98 12.69
N ASN A 181 -12.12 7.17 12.32
CA ASN A 181 -11.32 7.39 11.11
C ASN A 181 -12.11 7.04 9.85
N THR A 182 -12.93 5.99 9.89
CA THR A 182 -13.86 5.65 8.80
C THR A 182 -14.87 6.78 8.56
N ILE A 183 -15.48 7.31 9.64
CA ILE A 183 -16.39 8.46 9.55
C ILE A 183 -15.67 9.72 9.01
N LYS A 184 -14.44 9.97 9.47
CA LYS A 184 -13.66 11.10 8.97
C LYS A 184 -13.36 10.95 7.47
N LEU A 185 -12.98 9.75 7.04
CA LEU A 185 -12.65 9.46 5.64
C LEU A 185 -13.88 9.61 4.74
N SER A 186 -15.06 9.11 5.15
CA SER A 186 -16.28 9.24 4.36
C SER A 186 -16.68 10.70 4.08
N LYS A 187 -16.33 11.62 4.99
CA LYS A 187 -16.57 13.05 4.81
C LYS A 187 -15.57 13.75 3.89
N GLN A 188 -14.45 13.10 3.56
CA GLN A 188 -13.43 13.66 2.67
C GLN A 188 -13.72 13.40 1.20
N PHE A 189 -14.55 12.39 0.92
CA PHE A 189 -14.92 11.99 -0.43
C PHE A 189 -16.41 12.26 -0.65
N ASP A 190 -16.73 13.09 -1.62
CA ASP A 190 -18.12 13.35 -2.03
C ASP A 190 -18.54 12.32 -3.10
N VAL A 191 -18.60 11.05 -2.68
CA VAL A 191 -18.95 9.91 -3.54
C VAL A 191 -19.84 8.94 -2.77
N PRO A 192 -20.79 8.26 -3.42
CA PRO A 192 -21.74 7.35 -2.80
C PRO A 192 -21.12 5.97 -2.52
N PHE A 193 -19.95 5.93 -1.89
CA PHE A 193 -19.30 4.69 -1.49
C PHE A 193 -19.70 4.27 -0.08
N ASP A 194 -19.76 2.97 0.14
CA ASP A 194 -19.98 2.40 1.46
C ASP A 194 -18.65 2.37 2.23
N PHE A 195 -18.48 3.29 3.19
CA PHE A 195 -17.32 3.31 4.09
C PHE A 195 -17.63 2.46 5.32
N LEU A 196 -16.87 1.37 5.48
CA LEU A 196 -17.14 0.32 6.45
C LEU A 196 -15.92 0.08 7.36
N THR A 197 -16.19 -0.24 8.62
CA THR A 197 -15.15 -0.61 9.59
C THR A 197 -15.20 -2.12 9.82
N ASP A 198 -14.06 -2.78 9.70
CA ASP A 198 -13.87 -4.17 10.13
C ASP A 198 -13.40 -4.19 11.58
N GLU A 199 -14.32 -4.32 12.52
CA GLU A 199 -13.99 -4.33 13.94
C GLU A 199 -13.14 -5.54 14.31
N ALA A 200 -11.99 -5.27 14.92
CA ALA A 200 -11.03 -6.29 15.34
C ALA A 200 -10.61 -7.22 14.18
N ASN A 201 -10.59 -6.72 12.94
CA ASN A 201 -10.14 -7.45 11.74
C ASN A 201 -10.90 -8.79 11.50
N LYS A 202 -12.18 -8.86 11.93
CA LYS A 202 -13.00 -10.09 11.88
C LYS A 202 -13.34 -10.49 10.46
N ALA A 203 -13.73 -9.52 9.61
CA ALA A 203 -14.04 -9.79 8.22
C ALA A 203 -12.79 -10.27 7.46
N ALA A 204 -11.65 -9.63 7.69
CA ALA A 204 -10.39 -10.06 7.11
C ALA A 204 -10.00 -11.49 7.52
N ARG A 205 -10.18 -11.86 8.79
CA ARG A 205 -9.95 -13.24 9.26
C ARG A 205 -10.91 -14.25 8.63
N THR A 206 -12.17 -13.89 8.49
CA THR A 206 -13.16 -14.76 7.81
C THR A 206 -12.73 -15.04 6.38
N LEU A 207 -12.19 -14.02 5.70
CA LEU A 207 -11.75 -14.12 4.32
C LEU A 207 -10.31 -14.66 4.15
N GLY A 208 -9.54 -14.84 5.24
CA GLY A 208 -8.15 -15.28 5.21
C GLY A 208 -7.20 -14.25 4.58
N ILE A 209 -7.48 -12.96 4.79
CA ILE A 209 -6.66 -11.83 4.32
C ILE A 209 -6.13 -10.97 5.46
N GLU A 210 -6.17 -11.47 6.67
CA GLU A 210 -5.57 -10.80 7.82
C GLU A 210 -4.05 -10.70 7.70
N ASN A 211 -3.49 -9.63 8.26
CA ASN A 211 -2.05 -9.43 8.39
C ASN A 211 -1.69 -9.07 9.83
N PRO A 212 -1.37 -10.09 10.67
CA PRO A 212 -1.15 -9.89 12.10
C PRO A 212 0.01 -8.95 12.45
N GLN A 213 1.01 -8.84 11.58
CA GLN A 213 2.22 -8.02 11.80
C GLN A 213 2.29 -6.81 10.85
N GLY A 214 1.21 -6.51 10.15
CA GLY A 214 1.20 -5.49 9.11
C GLY A 214 1.10 -4.05 9.61
N LEU A 215 0.86 -3.81 10.90
CA LEU A 215 0.72 -2.47 11.44
C LEU A 215 2.09 -1.86 11.77
N PRO A 216 2.43 -0.63 11.31
CA PRO A 216 3.64 0.03 11.71
C PRO A 216 3.72 0.27 13.22
N MET A 217 4.91 0.13 13.77
CA MET A 217 5.18 0.35 15.21
C MET A 217 4.70 1.75 15.64
N GLY A 218 4.01 1.82 16.78
CA GLY A 218 3.50 3.08 17.34
C GLY A 218 2.07 3.44 16.91
N MET A 219 1.50 2.79 15.92
CA MET A 219 0.12 3.07 15.49
C MET A 219 -0.93 2.69 16.54
N GLN A 220 -0.60 1.78 17.46
CA GLN A 220 -1.45 1.42 18.59
C GLN A 220 -1.76 2.63 19.48
N MET A 221 -0.82 3.57 19.62
CA MET A 221 -1.02 4.83 20.36
C MET A 221 -2.10 5.72 19.72
N LEU A 222 -2.39 5.54 18.43
CA LEU A 222 -3.44 6.23 17.70
C LEU A 222 -4.78 5.48 17.71
N GLY A 223 -4.85 4.37 18.45
CA GLY A 223 -6.05 3.55 18.65
C GLY A 223 -6.28 2.51 17.55
N TYR A 224 -5.25 2.15 16.78
CA TYR A 224 -5.30 1.00 15.89
C TYR A 224 -5.03 -0.28 16.68
N ASP A 225 -5.66 -1.39 16.27
CA ASP A 225 -5.35 -2.73 16.80
C ASP A 225 -3.94 -3.16 16.37
N SER A 226 -3.46 -4.28 16.91
CA SER A 226 -2.11 -4.81 16.61
C SER A 226 -1.96 -5.35 15.19
N GLU A 227 -3.06 -5.59 14.49
CA GLU A 227 -3.09 -6.23 13.17
C GLU A 227 -3.80 -5.34 12.13
N THR A 228 -3.55 -5.64 10.87
CA THR A 228 -4.22 -4.99 9.73
C THR A 228 -4.64 -6.05 8.70
N VAL A 229 -5.03 -5.61 7.51
CA VAL A 229 -5.46 -6.48 6.41
C VAL A 229 -4.43 -6.47 5.28
N LEU A 230 -4.30 -7.56 4.57
CA LEU A 230 -3.65 -7.58 3.26
C LEU A 230 -4.54 -6.80 2.29
N PRO A 231 -4.05 -5.73 1.68
CA PRO A 231 -4.86 -4.96 0.74
C PRO A 231 -5.35 -5.86 -0.39
N THR A 232 -6.67 -5.98 -0.50
CA THR A 232 -7.31 -6.93 -1.41
C THR A 232 -8.53 -6.28 -2.03
N VAL A 233 -8.71 -6.45 -3.33
CA VAL A 233 -9.95 -6.10 -4.02
C VAL A 233 -10.63 -7.36 -4.48
N ILE A 234 -11.90 -7.48 -4.12
CA ILE A 234 -12.78 -8.57 -4.54
C ILE A 234 -13.90 -7.92 -5.36
N ILE A 235 -14.18 -8.48 -6.51
CA ILE A 235 -15.30 -8.05 -7.35
C ILE A 235 -16.33 -9.17 -7.34
N THR A 236 -17.54 -8.84 -6.95
CA THR A 236 -18.65 -9.80 -6.94
C THR A 236 -19.75 -9.34 -7.88
N ASN A 237 -20.38 -10.30 -8.51
CA ASN A 237 -21.65 -10.12 -9.22
C ASN A 237 -22.72 -10.85 -8.42
N THR A 238 -23.65 -10.12 -7.80
CA THR A 238 -24.75 -10.69 -6.97
C THR A 238 -24.30 -11.76 -5.97
N GLY A 239 -23.23 -11.46 -5.20
CA GLY A 239 -22.67 -12.35 -4.17
C GLY A 239 -21.65 -13.37 -4.64
N PHE A 240 -21.48 -13.58 -5.94
CA PHE A 240 -20.45 -14.48 -6.48
C PHE A 240 -19.17 -13.73 -6.82
N SER A 241 -18.05 -14.33 -6.50
CA SER A 241 -16.72 -13.77 -6.78
C SER A 241 -16.45 -13.82 -8.28
N ALA A 242 -16.47 -12.68 -8.97
CA ALA A 242 -16.15 -12.57 -10.39
C ALA A 242 -14.67 -12.36 -10.65
N ALA A 243 -13.96 -11.67 -9.74
CA ALA A 243 -12.52 -11.49 -9.80
C ALA A 243 -11.97 -11.16 -8.40
N ILE A 244 -10.75 -11.58 -8.14
CA ILE A 244 -10.01 -11.26 -6.91
C ILE A 244 -8.67 -10.71 -7.31
N ASN A 245 -8.44 -9.44 -7.00
CA ASN A 245 -7.18 -8.76 -7.26
C ASN A 245 -6.49 -8.39 -5.95
N ASN A 246 -5.27 -8.86 -5.80
CA ASN A 246 -4.41 -8.48 -4.69
C ASN A 246 -3.71 -7.17 -5.02
N PHE A 247 -4.11 -6.08 -4.38
CA PHE A 247 -3.86 -4.70 -4.82
C PHE A 247 -2.48 -4.13 -4.50
N ILE A 248 -1.69 -4.72 -3.63
CA ILE A 248 -0.35 -4.22 -3.33
C ILE A 248 0.66 -5.34 -3.43
N GLN A 249 1.55 -5.18 -4.39
CA GLN A 249 2.67 -6.04 -4.72
C GLN A 249 2.32 -7.38 -5.37
N GLN A 250 2.45 -7.43 -6.66
CA GLN A 250 3.47 -8.28 -7.29
C GLN A 250 3.61 -7.96 -8.76
N GLU A 251 4.87 -7.82 -9.16
CA GLU A 251 5.37 -8.05 -10.50
C GLU A 251 4.56 -9.07 -11.23
N LYS A 252 3.76 -8.68 -12.09
CA LYS A 252 3.41 -9.26 -13.38
C LYS A 252 2.04 -8.80 -13.90
N THR A 253 1.19 -8.27 -13.03
CA THR A 253 -0.02 -7.63 -13.54
C THR A 253 -0.38 -6.49 -12.59
N GLN A 254 0.12 -5.30 -12.88
CA GLN A 254 -0.48 -4.05 -12.40
C GLN A 254 -1.87 -4.01 -13.02
N THR A 255 -2.82 -4.68 -12.40
CA THR A 255 -4.19 -4.54 -12.82
C THR A 255 -4.69 -3.26 -12.18
N GLU A 256 -4.62 -2.17 -12.95
CA GLU A 256 -5.57 -1.08 -12.77
C GLU A 256 -6.93 -1.72 -12.63
N ILE A 257 -7.80 -1.18 -11.77
CA ILE A 257 -9.23 -1.47 -11.91
C ILE A 257 -9.59 -0.85 -13.26
N ASN A 258 -9.34 -1.60 -14.30
CA ASN A 258 -9.58 -1.15 -15.65
C ASN A 258 -11.07 -1.35 -15.89
N LEU A 259 -11.78 -0.24 -16.06
CA LEU A 259 -13.21 -0.22 -16.33
C LEU A 259 -13.56 -1.12 -17.54
N SER A 260 -12.66 -1.30 -18.49
CA SER A 260 -12.86 -2.24 -19.60
C SER A 260 -12.88 -3.69 -19.14
N GLN A 261 -12.07 -4.05 -18.13
CA GLN A 261 -12.09 -5.39 -17.53
C GLN A 261 -13.33 -5.59 -16.65
N LEU A 262 -13.74 -4.56 -15.90
CA LEU A 262 -15.00 -4.60 -15.17
C LEU A 262 -16.18 -4.85 -16.09
N ARG A 263 -16.22 -4.21 -17.27
CA ARG A 263 -17.26 -4.44 -18.29
C ARG A 263 -17.29 -5.88 -18.80
N THR A 264 -16.17 -6.58 -18.87
CA THR A 264 -16.12 -7.99 -19.28
C THR A 264 -16.45 -8.96 -18.16
N LEU A 265 -16.17 -8.60 -16.91
CA LEU A 265 -16.41 -9.44 -15.73
C LEU A 265 -17.85 -9.33 -15.20
N LEU A 266 -18.52 -8.23 -15.49
CA LEU A 266 -19.88 -7.96 -15.06
C LEU A 266 -20.77 -8.01 -16.32
N PRO A 267 -21.57 -9.07 -16.53
CA PRO A 267 -22.52 -9.12 -17.64
C PRO A 267 -23.60 -8.06 -17.39
N PHE A 268 -23.47 -6.91 -18.07
CA PHE A 268 -24.52 -5.91 -18.09
C PHE A 268 -25.68 -6.45 -18.91
N LYS A 269 -26.84 -6.56 -18.28
CA LYS A 269 -28.09 -6.54 -19.03
C LYS A 269 -28.22 -5.15 -19.65
N THR A 270 -27.80 -5.00 -20.88
CA THR A 270 -28.31 -3.96 -21.78
C THR A 270 -29.77 -4.31 -22.10
N GLU A 271 -30.69 -3.99 -21.21
CA GLU A 271 -32.07 -3.79 -21.57
C GLU A 271 -32.25 -2.27 -21.74
N LEU A 272 -32.34 -1.89 -23.04
CA LEU A 272 -32.94 -0.64 -23.49
C LEU A 272 -34.44 -0.69 -23.26
#